data_7563c3140db09dd75ef233c893bbe91e
#
_entry.id   7563c3140db09dd75ef233c893bbe91e
#
_cell.length_a   1.000
_cell.length_b   1.000
_cell.length_c   1.000
_cell.angle_alpha   90.00
_cell.angle_beta   90.00
_cell.angle_gamma   90.00
#
_symmetry.space_group_name_H-M   'P 1'
#
loop_
_entity.id
_entity.type
_entity.pdbx_description
1 polymer ?
#
loop_
_entity_poly.entity_id
_entity_poly.type
_entity_poly.pdbx_seq_one_letter_code
_entity_poly.pdbx_strand_id
1 'polypeptide(L)'
;MVLHLVNSIVCTIMLFNQAPLTDSLFPVEKWNYEQAGRRDPFVPLIGMELGGGKTGHLSPENLKLVGVLWGDKGYYALVKDGLDKGYILRRGDNVAGGHVSEINRQAIIFEIVHAGVVTKYELRMQEEEKK
;
A
#
# COMPACT_ATOMS: atom_id res chain seq x y z
N MET A 1 15.03 24.24 73.31
CA MET A 1 14.53 24.92 72.10
C MET A 1 15.20 24.41 70.81
N VAL A 2 16.50 24.21 70.81
CA VAL A 2 17.26 23.74 69.63
C VAL A 2 16.91 22.30 69.28
N LEU A 3 16.68 21.42 70.25
CA LEU A 3 16.39 19.98 70.02
C LEU A 3 15.06 19.76 69.34
N HIS A 4 14.04 20.60 69.55
CA HIS A 4 12.74 20.54 68.92
C HIS A 4 12.81 20.97 67.39
N LEU A 5 13.64 21.96 67.10
CA LEU A 5 13.85 22.45 65.75
C LEU A 5 14.57 21.42 64.89
N VAL A 6 15.59 20.74 65.41
CA VAL A 6 16.34 19.68 64.68
C VAL A 6 15.45 18.50 64.44
N ASN A 7 14.61 18.08 65.36
CA ASN A 7 13.69 16.95 65.17
C ASN A 7 12.59 17.28 64.17
N SER A 8 12.12 18.53 64.08
CA SER A 8 11.15 18.97 63.10
C SER A 8 11.72 18.98 61.67
N ILE A 9 12.98 19.42 61.54
CA ILE A 9 13.67 19.45 60.23
C ILE A 9 13.94 18.04 59.72
N VAL A 10 14.38 17.12 60.60
CA VAL A 10 14.62 15.71 60.23
C VAL A 10 13.32 15.02 59.78
N CYS A 11 12.20 15.29 60.47
CA CYS A 11 10.91 14.75 60.11
C CYS A 11 10.42 15.27 58.71
N THR A 12 10.69 16.54 58.40
CA THR A 12 10.33 17.15 57.14
C THR A 12 11.16 16.58 55.98
N ILE A 13 12.43 16.28 56.22
CA ILE A 13 13.32 15.68 55.16
C ILE A 13 12.93 14.24 54.88
N MET A 14 12.45 13.48 55.87
CA MET A 14 12.01 12.09 55.67
C MET A 14 10.72 11.96 54.86
N LEU A 15 9.87 13.00 54.85
CA LEU A 15 8.61 13.00 54.09
C LEU A 15 8.80 13.25 52.58
N PHE A 16 9.97 13.76 52.14
CA PHE A 16 10.24 14.05 50.75
C PHE A 16 10.86 12.87 49.97
N ASN A 17 11.13 11.76 50.65
CA ASN A 17 11.77 10.61 50.00
C ASN A 17 10.77 9.47 49.73
N GLN A 18 9.51 9.81 49.38
CA GLN A 18 8.59 8.85 48.84
C GLN A 18 8.83 8.78 47.35
N ALA A 19 9.64 7.80 46.92
CA ALA A 19 9.68 7.39 45.53
C ALA A 19 8.24 7.07 45.08
N PRO A 20 7.80 7.54 43.91
CA PRO A 20 6.50 7.18 43.41
C PRO A 20 6.46 5.65 43.29
N LEU A 21 5.59 5.01 44.07
CA LEU A 21 5.19 3.62 43.83
C LEU A 21 4.42 3.59 42.54
N THR A 22 5.13 3.67 41.42
CA THR A 22 4.62 3.22 40.16
C THR A 22 4.66 1.69 40.18
N ASP A 23 3.80 1.13 41.02
CA ASP A 23 3.45 -0.26 40.92
C ASP A 23 2.63 -0.40 39.64
N SER A 24 3.30 -0.63 38.54
CA SER A 24 2.62 -1.02 37.33
C SER A 24 2.06 -2.42 37.61
N LEU A 25 0.76 -2.45 37.91
CA LEU A 25 -0.01 -3.68 38.15
C LEU A 25 0.12 -4.69 36.99
N PHE A 26 0.75 -4.25 35.91
CA PHE A 26 1.04 -5.09 34.75
C PHE A 26 2.53 -4.98 34.42
N PRO A 27 3.31 -6.07 34.52
CA PRO A 27 4.67 -6.09 34.00
C PRO A 27 4.61 -5.78 32.49
N VAL A 28 5.24 -4.69 32.09
CA VAL A 28 5.40 -4.38 30.65
C VAL A 28 6.41 -5.39 30.12
N GLU A 29 5.88 -6.48 29.58
CA GLU A 29 6.67 -7.50 28.92
C GLU A 29 7.23 -6.89 27.63
N LYS A 30 8.53 -6.61 27.61
CA LYS A 30 9.21 -6.13 26.41
C LYS A 30 9.38 -7.31 25.46
N TRP A 31 8.45 -7.43 24.55
CA TRP A 31 8.57 -8.37 23.44
C TRP A 31 9.63 -7.85 22.46
N ASN A 32 10.79 -8.46 22.47
CA ASN A 32 11.74 -8.30 21.38
C ASN A 32 11.32 -9.24 20.27
N TYR A 33 10.84 -8.68 19.19
CA TYR A 33 10.57 -9.45 17.97
C TYR A 33 11.90 -9.85 17.35
N GLU A 34 12.28 -11.11 17.51
CA GLU A 34 13.40 -11.68 16.79
C GLU A 34 12.91 -12.17 15.44
N GLN A 35 13.40 -11.55 14.40
CA GLN A 35 12.99 -11.81 13.01
C GLN A 35 13.35 -13.24 12.55
N ALA A 36 14.23 -13.95 13.26
CA ALA A 36 14.59 -15.38 13.13
C ALA A 36 14.50 -15.92 11.69
N GLY A 37 14.91 -15.12 10.68
CA GLY A 37 14.83 -15.47 9.27
C GLY A 37 13.42 -15.48 8.68
N ARG A 38 12.40 -15.06 9.41
CA ARG A 38 11.05 -14.88 8.86
C ARG A 38 10.98 -13.61 8.04
N ARG A 39 10.43 -13.73 6.86
CA ARG A 39 10.18 -12.58 5.99
C ARG A 39 9.13 -11.68 6.66
N ASP A 40 9.38 -10.38 6.64
CA ASP A 40 8.42 -9.37 7.10
C ASP A 40 7.11 -9.52 6.30
N PRO A 41 5.96 -9.76 6.96
CA PRO A 41 4.68 -9.90 6.26
C PRO A 41 4.23 -8.63 5.54
N PHE A 42 4.79 -7.47 5.90
CA PHE A 42 4.48 -6.18 5.27
C PHE A 42 5.40 -5.84 4.09
N VAL A 43 6.44 -6.63 3.85
CA VAL A 43 7.24 -6.48 2.63
C VAL A 43 6.44 -7.07 1.47
N PRO A 44 6.09 -6.28 0.44
CA PRO A 44 5.33 -6.77 -0.70
C PRO A 44 6.02 -7.99 -1.32
N LEU A 45 5.28 -9.08 -1.51
CA LEU A 45 5.77 -10.30 -2.15
C LEU A 45 6.05 -10.09 -3.64
N ILE A 46 5.36 -9.13 -4.22
CA ILE A 46 5.52 -8.69 -5.59
C ILE A 46 6.44 -7.47 -5.49
N GLY A 47 7.59 -7.54 -6.13
CA GLY A 47 8.50 -6.40 -6.21
C GLY A 47 7.73 -5.15 -6.63
N MET A 48 8.28 -3.95 -6.39
CA MET A 48 7.66 -2.63 -6.59
C MET A 48 7.02 -2.38 -7.99
N GLU A 49 6.61 -3.42 -8.70
CA GLU A 49 5.96 -3.36 -10.01
C GLU A 49 4.44 -3.10 -9.94
N LEU A 50 3.86 -3.03 -8.72
CA LEU A 50 2.44 -2.68 -8.54
C LEU A 50 2.12 -1.18 -8.75
N GLY A 51 3.11 -0.39 -9.10
CA GLY A 51 2.90 1.04 -9.30
C GLY A 51 4.00 1.67 -10.14
N GLY A 52 4.07 1.35 -11.43
CA GLY A 52 5.02 1.93 -12.37
C GLY A 52 6.00 0.96 -13.00
N GLY A 53 5.74 -0.34 -12.90
CA GLY A 53 6.47 -1.35 -13.68
C GLY A 53 6.29 -1.03 -15.16
N LYS A 54 7.37 -1.16 -15.92
CA LYS A 54 7.49 -0.92 -17.35
C LYS A 54 6.32 -1.53 -18.14
N THR A 55 5.20 -0.83 -18.19
CA THR A 55 4.00 -1.21 -18.95
C THR A 55 4.19 -0.96 -20.43
N GLY A 56 5.25 -0.24 -20.80
CA GLY A 56 5.52 0.14 -22.18
C GLY A 56 5.74 -1.00 -23.19
N HIS A 57 5.83 -2.25 -22.73
CA HIS A 57 5.89 -3.44 -23.58
C HIS A 57 4.57 -4.23 -23.63
N LEU A 58 3.55 -3.79 -22.87
CA LEU A 58 2.25 -4.45 -22.87
C LEU A 58 1.49 -4.09 -24.14
N SER A 59 1.27 -5.05 -25.02
CA SER A 59 0.45 -4.86 -26.22
C SER A 59 -1.03 -4.89 -25.86
N PRO A 60 -1.81 -3.83 -26.12
CA PRO A 60 -3.23 -3.77 -25.77
C PRO A 60 -4.07 -4.91 -26.37
N GLU A 61 -3.64 -5.45 -27.50
CA GLU A 61 -4.30 -6.55 -28.21
C GLU A 61 -4.25 -7.88 -27.43
N ASN A 62 -3.21 -8.07 -26.60
CA ASN A 62 -3.00 -9.29 -25.81
C ASN A 62 -3.51 -9.16 -24.38
N LEU A 63 -4.10 -8.02 -24.05
CA LEU A 63 -4.63 -7.77 -22.70
C LEU A 63 -6.08 -8.20 -22.57
N LYS A 64 -6.43 -8.74 -21.41
CA LYS A 64 -7.80 -9.00 -20.98
C LYS A 64 -8.13 -8.11 -19.80
N LEU A 65 -9.23 -7.37 -19.88
CA LEU A 65 -9.73 -6.58 -18.76
C LEU A 65 -10.44 -7.50 -17.77
N VAL A 66 -9.86 -7.64 -16.58
CA VAL A 66 -10.38 -8.49 -15.49
C VAL A 66 -11.33 -7.70 -14.59
N GLY A 67 -11.05 -6.43 -14.39
CA GLY A 67 -11.88 -5.58 -13.55
C GLY A 67 -11.45 -4.13 -13.56
N VAL A 68 -12.29 -3.29 -13.00
CA VAL A 68 -12.02 -1.87 -12.81
C VAL A 68 -12.23 -1.52 -11.35
N LEU A 69 -11.24 -0.88 -10.74
CA LEU A 69 -11.31 -0.31 -9.41
C LEU A 69 -11.59 1.19 -9.53
N TRP A 70 -12.45 1.71 -8.68
CA TRP A 70 -12.75 3.14 -8.63
C TRP A 70 -12.67 3.65 -7.20
N GLY A 71 -12.28 4.89 -7.05
CA GLY A 71 -12.16 5.55 -5.76
C GLY A 71 -11.92 7.05 -5.92
N ASP A 72 -11.61 7.71 -4.83
CA ASP A 72 -11.39 9.17 -4.78
C ASP A 72 -10.27 9.66 -5.71
N LYS A 73 -9.33 8.78 -6.04
CA LYS A 73 -8.19 9.07 -6.92
C LYS A 73 -8.41 8.71 -8.39
N GLY A 74 -9.63 8.29 -8.76
CA GLY A 74 -9.98 7.92 -10.12
C GLY A 74 -10.15 6.42 -10.35
N TYR A 75 -10.01 6.02 -11.61
CA TYR A 75 -10.19 4.65 -12.07
C TYR A 75 -8.84 3.95 -12.29
N TYR A 76 -8.80 2.67 -11.96
CA TYR A 76 -7.67 1.77 -12.16
C TYR A 76 -8.18 0.54 -12.88
N ALA A 77 -7.56 0.17 -14.00
CA ALA A 77 -7.91 -1.03 -14.72
C ALA A 77 -6.99 -2.19 -14.31
N LEU A 78 -7.60 -3.31 -13.94
CA LEU A 78 -6.90 -4.57 -13.71
C LEU A 78 -6.93 -5.35 -15.02
N VAL A 79 -5.76 -5.57 -15.58
CA VAL A 79 -5.61 -6.32 -16.86
C VAL A 79 -4.70 -7.51 -16.65
N LYS A 80 -4.93 -8.55 -17.44
CA LYS A 80 -4.05 -9.72 -17.55
C LYS A 80 -3.46 -9.76 -18.94
N ASP A 81 -2.19 -10.13 -19.02
CA ASP A 81 -1.50 -10.44 -20.26
C ASP A 81 -1.76 -11.90 -20.68
N GLY A 82 -1.45 -12.24 -21.92
CA GLY A 82 -1.54 -13.60 -22.44
C GLY A 82 -0.74 -14.66 -21.67
N LEU A 83 0.20 -14.25 -20.83
CA LEU A 83 0.96 -15.09 -19.90
C LEU A 83 0.35 -15.19 -18.50
N ASP A 84 -0.92 -14.77 -18.32
CA ASP A 84 -1.62 -14.72 -17.02
C ASP A 84 -0.99 -13.77 -15.97
N LYS A 85 -0.11 -12.87 -16.38
CA LYS A 85 0.43 -11.85 -15.51
C LYS A 85 -0.57 -10.70 -15.36
N GLY A 86 -0.86 -10.33 -14.10
CA GLY A 86 -1.74 -9.21 -13.78
C GLY A 86 -1.00 -7.89 -13.72
N TYR A 87 -1.61 -6.85 -14.27
CA TYR A 87 -1.11 -5.47 -14.23
C TYR A 87 -2.24 -4.52 -13.82
N ILE A 88 -1.85 -3.41 -13.21
CA ILE A 88 -2.76 -2.31 -12.85
C ILE A 88 -2.39 -1.13 -13.72
N LEU A 89 -3.32 -0.69 -14.54
CA LEU A 89 -3.16 0.45 -15.44
C LEU A 89 -3.94 1.65 -14.94
N ARG A 90 -3.36 2.82 -15.12
CA ARG A 90 -3.94 4.13 -14.82
C ARG A 90 -4.07 4.94 -16.10
N ARG A 91 -4.92 5.95 -16.06
CA ARG A 91 -4.97 6.96 -17.12
C ARG A 91 -3.59 7.59 -17.30
N GLY A 92 -3.09 7.62 -18.54
CA GLY A 92 -1.78 8.15 -18.89
C GLY A 92 -0.65 7.14 -18.84
N ASP A 93 -0.86 5.88 -18.40
CA ASP A 93 0.18 4.86 -18.42
C ASP A 93 0.54 4.48 -19.85
N ASN A 94 1.84 4.30 -20.10
CA ASN A 94 2.35 3.92 -21.40
C ASN A 94 2.17 2.42 -21.65
N VAL A 95 1.75 2.08 -22.88
CA VAL A 95 1.64 0.71 -23.40
C VAL A 95 2.40 0.63 -24.72
N ALA A 96 2.57 -0.58 -25.26
CA ALA A 96 3.23 -0.74 -26.54
C ALA A 96 2.49 0.04 -27.64
N GLY A 97 3.20 1.01 -28.21
CA GLY A 97 2.69 1.83 -29.31
C GLY A 97 1.76 2.97 -28.89
N GLY A 98 1.53 3.22 -27.57
CA GLY A 98 0.62 4.27 -27.16
C GLY A 98 0.50 4.46 -25.64
N HIS A 99 -0.67 4.91 -25.22
CA HIS A 99 -0.97 5.14 -23.82
C HIS A 99 -2.46 4.90 -23.49
N VAL A 100 -2.76 4.77 -22.20
CA VAL A 100 -4.12 4.70 -21.69
C VAL A 100 -4.75 6.08 -21.75
N SER A 101 -5.75 6.25 -22.60
CA SER A 101 -6.47 7.53 -22.75
C SER A 101 -7.53 7.69 -21.67
N GLU A 102 -8.37 6.68 -21.48
CA GLU A 102 -9.49 6.76 -20.53
C GLU A 102 -9.79 5.37 -19.94
N ILE A 103 -10.30 5.37 -18.70
CA ILE A 103 -10.77 4.17 -18.02
C ILE A 103 -12.20 4.43 -17.56
N ASN A 104 -13.14 3.60 -17.99
CA ASN A 104 -14.53 3.61 -17.62
C ASN A 104 -14.86 2.41 -16.72
N ARG A 105 -16.07 2.33 -16.17
CA ARG A 105 -16.48 1.24 -15.28
C ARG A 105 -16.40 -0.16 -15.91
N GLN A 106 -16.52 -0.27 -17.22
CA GLN A 106 -16.62 -1.54 -17.97
C GLN A 106 -15.60 -1.66 -19.08
N ALA A 107 -14.83 -0.62 -19.36
CA ALA A 107 -13.91 -0.57 -20.47
C ALA A 107 -12.69 0.30 -20.18
N ILE A 108 -11.59 -0.01 -20.84
CA ILE A 108 -10.39 0.80 -20.91
C ILE A 108 -10.14 1.18 -22.39
N ILE A 109 -9.80 2.43 -22.61
CA ILE A 109 -9.55 2.99 -23.94
C ILE A 109 -8.06 3.32 -24.05
N PHE A 110 -7.42 2.72 -25.04
CA PHE A 110 -6.03 3.00 -25.40
C PHE A 110 -5.98 3.89 -26.65
N GLU A 111 -5.07 4.84 -26.66
CA GLU A 111 -4.66 5.55 -27.86
C GLU A 111 -3.32 4.99 -28.33
N ILE A 112 -3.35 4.37 -29.51
CA ILE A 112 -2.19 3.72 -30.13
C ILE A 112 -1.80 4.55 -31.34
N VAL A 113 -0.51 4.88 -31.46
CA VAL A 113 0.06 5.59 -32.60
C VAL A 113 0.80 4.58 -33.46
N HIS A 114 0.23 4.29 -34.63
CA HIS A 114 0.87 3.42 -35.62
C HIS A 114 1.06 4.18 -36.94
N ALA A 115 2.31 4.25 -37.40
CA ALA A 115 2.65 4.96 -38.64
C ALA A 115 2.12 6.41 -38.75
N GLY A 116 2.07 7.13 -37.62
CA GLY A 116 1.56 8.53 -37.54
C GLY A 116 0.04 8.65 -37.47
N VAL A 117 -0.69 7.54 -37.48
CA VAL A 117 -2.14 7.52 -37.28
C VAL A 117 -2.48 7.13 -35.85
N VAL A 118 -3.31 7.96 -35.19
CA VAL A 118 -3.80 7.68 -33.84
C VAL A 118 -5.07 6.83 -33.95
N THR A 119 -5.03 5.64 -33.41
CA THR A 119 -6.18 4.73 -33.35
C THR A 119 -6.61 4.52 -31.91
N LYS A 120 -7.91 4.56 -31.66
CA LYS A 120 -8.50 4.25 -30.36
C LYS A 120 -8.85 2.76 -30.32
N TYR A 121 -8.30 2.06 -29.34
CA TYR A 121 -8.60 0.65 -29.07
C TYR A 121 -9.36 0.54 -27.76
N GLU A 122 -10.58 0.01 -27.79
CA GLU A 122 -11.41 -0.20 -26.61
C GLU A 122 -11.38 -1.65 -26.19
N LEU A 123 -10.97 -1.89 -24.95
CA LEU A 123 -10.97 -3.21 -24.33
C LEU A 123 -12.08 -3.26 -23.28
N ARG A 124 -13.09 -4.09 -23.48
CA ARG A 124 -14.23 -4.29 -22.57
C ARG A 124 -14.00 -5.46 -21.64
N MET A 125 -14.60 -5.39 -20.46
CA MET A 125 -14.63 -6.51 -19.52
C MET A 125 -15.45 -7.64 -20.12
N GLN A 126 -14.83 -8.83 -20.22
CA GLN A 126 -15.55 -10.05 -20.59
C GLN A 126 -16.27 -10.56 -19.34
N GLU A 127 -17.59 -10.59 -19.37
CA GLU A 127 -18.37 -11.36 -18.39
C GLU A 127 -18.09 -12.85 -18.67
N GLU A 128 -17.42 -13.53 -17.75
CA GLU A 128 -17.35 -14.98 -17.80
C GLU A 128 -18.77 -15.51 -17.58
N GLU A 129 -19.40 -16.05 -18.62
CA GLU A 129 -20.61 -16.83 -18.49
C GLU A 129 -20.32 -17.98 -17.52
N LYS A 130 -20.88 -17.87 -16.35
CA LYS A 130 -20.89 -18.94 -15.35
C LYS A 130 -21.70 -20.09 -15.91
N LYS A 131 -21.00 -21.10 -16.39
CA LYS A 131 -21.57 -22.37 -16.82
C LYS A 131 -21.89 -23.26 -15.64
#